data_9eecb07ca8c23a08e7e1c63bc12eeb47
#
_entry.id   9eecb07ca8c23a08e7e1c63bc12eeb47
#
_cell.length_a   1.000
_cell.length_b   1.000
_cell.length_c   1.000
_cell.angle_alpha   90.00
_cell.angle_beta   90.00
_cell.angle_gamma   90.00
#
_symmetry.space_group_name_H-M   'P 1'
#
loop_
_entity.id
_entity.type
_entity.pdbx_description
1 polymer ?
#
loop_
_entity_poly.entity_id
_entity_poly.type
_entity_poly.pdbx_seq_one_letter_code
_entity_poly.pdbx_strand_id
1 'polypeptide(L)'
;MDTSAKERIGWYFYDWANSAYPLVISTAIFPLYYSAVTHTDAQGDYVQFLGMTFYNSALYSYAIALSFLLVCLVTPVLSGVADFSGKKKRFLNIFCSLGSLACASLAFFRADSLGLGLGAAMLASIGFSGSLVFYNAFLPEIAGADEQDMVSARGFAMGYIGSSLLLIFDIAVLTKPALFGINTTDMSEKAVFVMIAPWTFVLVGLWWRGWAQLTLSWLNDRPGKSTTGSTLTAGYRELRDVWRSLVHHSNLKRFLTAFFSHSMGVQTVILVSTFFGKQVIGMRSDQMLGVLLLLQFVAIGGSYLFAALSAKLGNIIALCTALALWIGICVSAFFITTATEFTVLSMLVGIVLGGTQSLSRSTYSKMLPQTHDHASFFSFYDVCEKLGVVFGMFAFGWISDVTGSMRNASVALTIFFAVSLGILLSIHLRTTRQSLAQ
;
A
#
# COMPACT_ATOMS: atom_id res chain seq x y z
N MET A 1 31.61 5.58 -2.37
CA MET A 1 30.24 5.59 -2.91
C MET A 1 29.80 7.04 -3.01
N ASP A 2 29.38 7.50 -4.16
CA ASP A 2 28.86 8.86 -4.36
C ASP A 2 27.66 9.08 -3.41
N THR A 3 27.54 10.29 -2.84
CA THR A 3 26.48 10.64 -1.88
C THR A 3 25.08 10.36 -2.47
N SER A 4 24.87 10.66 -3.74
CA SER A 4 23.62 10.39 -4.48
C SER A 4 23.32 8.89 -4.57
N ALA A 5 24.31 8.04 -4.86
CA ALA A 5 24.14 6.59 -4.91
C ALA A 5 23.80 6.00 -3.53
N LYS A 6 24.38 6.55 -2.46
CA LYS A 6 24.10 6.12 -1.09
C LYS A 6 22.67 6.49 -0.66
N GLU A 7 22.21 7.70 -0.98
CA GLU A 7 20.83 8.14 -0.71
C GLU A 7 19.81 7.25 -1.42
N ARG A 8 20.05 6.91 -2.71
CA ARG A 8 19.16 6.02 -3.48
C ARG A 8 19.06 4.61 -2.87
N ILE A 9 20.19 4.02 -2.48
CA ILE A 9 20.20 2.71 -1.83
C ILE A 9 19.46 2.78 -0.49
N GLY A 10 19.73 3.81 0.32
CA GLY A 10 19.01 4.04 1.57
C GLY A 10 17.49 4.16 1.36
N TRP A 11 17.09 4.82 0.28
CA TRP A 11 15.69 4.95 -0.09
C TRP A 11 15.07 3.58 -0.47
N TYR A 12 15.76 2.72 -1.24
CA TYR A 12 15.29 1.36 -1.53
C TYR A 12 15.08 0.50 -0.28
N PHE A 13 15.97 0.66 0.72
CA PHE A 13 15.85 -0.07 1.99
C PHE A 13 14.63 0.34 2.82
N TYR A 14 14.00 1.48 2.54
CA TYR A 14 12.73 1.79 3.18
C TYR A 14 11.58 0.92 2.65
N ASP A 15 11.48 0.72 1.34
CA ASP A 15 10.50 -0.20 0.75
C ASP A 15 10.76 -1.65 1.22
N TRP A 16 12.02 -2.09 1.29
CA TRP A 16 12.41 -3.37 1.89
C TRP A 16 11.88 -3.51 3.34
N ALA A 17 11.99 -2.47 4.13
CA ALA A 17 11.63 -2.47 5.53
C ALA A 17 10.10 -2.45 5.73
N ASN A 18 9.40 -1.50 5.11
CA ASN A 18 8.00 -1.21 5.38
C ASN A 18 7.02 -2.15 4.68
N SER A 19 7.42 -2.79 3.56
CA SER A 19 6.55 -3.69 2.80
C SER A 19 6.20 -4.98 3.56
N ALA A 20 6.91 -5.28 4.64
CA ALA A 20 6.54 -6.35 5.56
C ALA A 20 5.17 -6.10 6.23
N TYR A 21 4.84 -4.84 6.54
CA TYR A 21 3.55 -4.49 7.14
C TYR A 21 2.35 -4.85 6.24
N PRO A 22 2.22 -4.35 4.99
CA PRO A 22 1.07 -4.67 4.16
C PRO A 22 0.97 -6.15 3.82
N LEU A 23 2.08 -6.86 3.64
CA LEU A 23 2.05 -8.27 3.30
C LEU A 23 1.73 -9.15 4.51
N VAL A 24 2.48 -9.04 5.60
CA VAL A 24 2.37 -9.94 6.77
C VAL A 24 1.21 -9.53 7.68
N ILE A 25 1.14 -8.25 8.07
CA ILE A 25 0.13 -7.78 9.02
C ILE A 25 -1.20 -7.54 8.30
N SER A 26 -1.23 -6.70 7.26
CA SER A 26 -2.51 -6.27 6.69
C SER A 26 -3.20 -7.37 5.88
N THR A 27 -2.44 -8.28 5.24
CA THR A 27 -3.00 -9.24 4.27
C THR A 27 -2.92 -10.70 4.72
N ALA A 28 -1.76 -11.17 5.23
CA ALA A 28 -1.53 -12.60 5.39
C ALA A 28 -1.88 -13.15 6.78
N ILE A 29 -1.27 -12.65 7.86
CA ILE A 29 -1.29 -13.34 9.16
C ILE A 29 -2.27 -12.71 10.15
N PHE A 30 -2.23 -11.37 10.33
CA PHE A 30 -3.04 -10.74 11.36
C PHE A 30 -4.56 -10.87 11.15
N PRO A 31 -5.16 -10.77 9.95
CA PRO A 31 -6.60 -10.99 9.78
C PRO A 31 -7.04 -12.41 10.19
N LEU A 32 -6.18 -13.42 9.92
CA LEU A 32 -6.44 -14.80 10.33
C LEU A 32 -6.34 -14.96 11.84
N TYR A 33 -5.32 -14.35 12.45
CA TYR A 33 -5.13 -14.35 13.90
C TYR A 33 -6.28 -13.64 14.62
N TYR A 34 -6.67 -12.46 14.13
CA TYR A 34 -7.79 -11.70 14.66
C TYR A 34 -9.08 -12.54 14.65
N SER A 35 -9.39 -13.15 13.52
CA SER A 35 -10.56 -14.03 13.39
C SER A 35 -10.47 -15.23 14.34
N ALA A 36 -9.31 -15.89 14.42
CA ALA A 36 -9.12 -17.08 15.28
C ALA A 36 -9.26 -16.76 16.78
N VAL A 37 -8.83 -15.57 17.22
CA VAL A 37 -8.88 -15.11 18.62
C VAL A 37 -10.26 -14.59 19.00
N THR A 38 -10.98 -13.95 18.06
CA THR A 38 -12.29 -13.35 18.32
C THR A 38 -13.47 -14.30 18.09
N HIS A 39 -13.25 -15.43 17.43
CA HIS A 39 -14.26 -16.48 17.27
C HIS A 39 -14.42 -17.28 18.56
N THR A 40 -15.65 -17.36 19.07
CA THR A 40 -16.00 -18.17 20.26
C THR A 40 -17.17 -19.11 19.95
N ASP A 41 -17.18 -20.31 20.54
CA ASP A 41 -18.27 -21.29 20.35
C ASP A 41 -19.64 -20.77 20.81
N ALA A 42 -19.64 -19.83 21.78
CA ALA A 42 -20.88 -19.27 22.34
C ALA A 42 -21.47 -18.13 21.49
N GLN A 43 -20.66 -17.33 20.81
CA GLN A 43 -21.09 -16.13 20.08
C GLN A 43 -20.75 -16.19 18.58
N GLY A 44 -20.09 -17.28 18.11
CA GLY A 44 -19.58 -17.39 16.76
C GLY A 44 -18.58 -16.28 16.44
N ASP A 45 -18.79 -15.59 15.34
CA ASP A 45 -17.97 -14.48 14.85
C ASP A 45 -18.45 -13.10 15.33
N TYR A 46 -19.35 -13.04 16.30
CA TYR A 46 -19.81 -11.77 16.88
C TYR A 46 -18.98 -11.39 18.10
N VAL A 47 -18.65 -10.10 18.19
CA VAL A 47 -17.87 -9.50 19.29
C VAL A 47 -18.60 -8.30 19.89
N GLN A 48 -18.44 -8.10 21.18
CA GLN A 48 -18.96 -6.92 21.88
C GLN A 48 -17.87 -5.86 21.98
N PHE A 49 -18.15 -4.65 21.49
CA PHE A 49 -17.23 -3.52 21.58
C PHE A 49 -18.02 -2.22 21.85
N LEU A 50 -17.62 -1.47 22.85
CA LEU A 50 -18.27 -0.22 23.31
C LEU A 50 -19.79 -0.36 23.53
N GLY A 51 -20.24 -1.51 24.04
CA GLY A 51 -21.66 -1.78 24.33
C GLY A 51 -22.50 -2.17 23.11
N MET A 52 -21.89 -2.31 21.93
CA MET A 52 -22.55 -2.74 20.69
C MET A 52 -21.99 -4.09 20.23
N THR A 53 -22.83 -4.86 19.54
CA THR A 53 -22.44 -6.15 18.95
C THR A 53 -22.11 -5.98 17.47
N PHE A 54 -20.91 -6.43 17.07
CA PHE A 54 -20.42 -6.36 15.70
C PHE A 54 -20.03 -7.75 15.21
N TYR A 55 -20.12 -7.96 13.89
CA TYR A 55 -19.41 -9.05 13.25
C TYR A 55 -17.91 -8.72 13.28
N ASN A 56 -17.05 -9.66 13.67
CA ASN A 56 -15.64 -9.40 13.97
C ASN A 56 -14.87 -8.77 12.80
N SER A 57 -15.04 -9.30 11.58
CA SER A 57 -14.38 -8.77 10.38
C SER A 57 -14.89 -7.38 9.97
N ALA A 58 -16.17 -7.07 10.25
CA ALA A 58 -16.73 -5.75 10.00
C ALA A 58 -16.10 -4.72 10.95
N LEU A 59 -15.98 -5.05 12.24
CA LEU A 59 -15.36 -4.18 13.23
C LEU A 59 -13.89 -3.88 12.89
N TYR A 60 -13.14 -4.91 12.48
CA TYR A 60 -11.76 -4.72 11.99
C TYR A 60 -11.71 -3.81 10.77
N SER A 61 -12.60 -4.02 9.80
CA SER A 61 -12.67 -3.19 8.59
C SER A 61 -13.00 -1.73 8.90
N TYR A 62 -13.91 -1.47 9.85
CA TYR A 62 -14.22 -0.11 10.33
C TYR A 62 -13.01 0.55 11.01
N ALA A 63 -12.25 -0.18 11.81
CA ALA A 63 -11.05 0.32 12.44
C ALA A 63 -9.99 0.73 11.40
N ILE A 64 -9.76 -0.09 10.38
CA ILE A 64 -8.81 0.22 9.30
C ILE A 64 -9.32 1.40 8.44
N ALA A 65 -10.61 1.44 8.10
CA ALA A 65 -11.19 2.57 7.38
C ALA A 65 -11.04 3.89 8.16
N LEU A 66 -11.27 3.86 9.47
CA LEU A 66 -11.06 5.03 10.34
C LEU A 66 -9.59 5.45 10.36
N SER A 67 -8.64 4.50 10.36
CA SER A 67 -7.21 4.84 10.27
C SER A 67 -6.88 5.60 8.97
N PHE A 68 -7.44 5.19 7.83
CA PHE A 68 -7.26 5.88 6.56
C PHE A 68 -7.85 7.30 6.58
N LEU A 69 -9.03 7.48 7.16
CA LEU A 69 -9.63 8.82 7.32
C LEU A 69 -8.75 9.73 8.20
N LEU A 70 -8.21 9.21 9.30
CA LEU A 70 -7.29 9.96 10.17
C LEU A 70 -6.01 10.34 9.42
N VAL A 71 -5.45 9.44 8.63
CA VAL A 71 -4.29 9.73 7.77
C VAL A 71 -4.62 10.86 6.79
N CYS A 72 -5.75 10.78 6.08
CA CYS A 72 -6.18 11.81 5.13
C CYS A 72 -6.33 13.20 5.77
N LEU A 73 -6.67 13.28 7.06
CA LEU A 73 -6.80 14.55 7.78
C LEU A 73 -5.46 15.05 8.33
N VAL A 74 -4.62 14.16 8.83
CA VAL A 74 -3.41 14.51 9.59
C VAL A 74 -2.19 14.71 8.67
N THR A 75 -2.00 13.84 7.68
CA THR A 75 -0.77 13.87 6.87
C THR A 75 -0.63 15.13 6.02
N PRO A 76 -1.67 15.75 5.43
CA PRO A 76 -1.50 16.98 4.70
C PRO A 76 -1.00 18.13 5.58
N VAL A 77 -1.48 18.24 6.82
CA VAL A 77 -1.03 19.27 7.75
C VAL A 77 0.42 19.06 8.16
N LEU A 78 0.78 17.81 8.51
CA LEU A 78 2.13 17.47 8.91
C LEU A 78 3.14 17.55 7.76
N SER A 79 2.72 17.29 6.53
CA SER A 79 3.57 17.45 5.34
C SER A 79 3.92 18.92 5.08
N GLY A 80 2.95 19.84 5.24
CA GLY A 80 3.23 21.27 5.17
C GLY A 80 4.21 21.74 6.25
N VAL A 81 4.10 21.21 7.47
CA VAL A 81 5.09 21.49 8.54
C VAL A 81 6.47 20.91 8.19
N ALA A 82 6.53 19.72 7.60
CA ALA A 82 7.78 19.07 7.23
C ALA A 82 8.51 19.83 6.11
N ASP A 83 7.79 20.27 5.08
CA ASP A 83 8.35 21.07 3.98
C ASP A 83 8.82 22.44 4.48
N PHE A 84 8.00 23.15 5.26
CA PHE A 84 8.37 24.44 5.84
C PHE A 84 9.63 24.37 6.70
N SER A 85 9.74 23.33 7.55
CA SER A 85 10.87 23.14 8.46
C SER A 85 12.08 22.45 7.83
N GLY A 86 11.95 21.85 6.64
CA GLY A 86 12.98 21.03 6.00
C GLY A 86 13.31 19.74 6.76
N LYS A 87 12.40 19.20 7.58
CA LYS A 87 12.65 18.06 8.48
C LYS A 87 11.85 16.80 8.09
N LYS A 88 11.76 16.49 6.79
CA LYS A 88 11.00 15.34 6.27
C LYS A 88 11.43 14.01 6.88
N LYS A 89 12.74 13.80 7.06
CA LYS A 89 13.31 12.60 7.69
C LYS A 89 12.84 12.43 9.15
N ARG A 90 12.63 13.51 9.89
CA ARG A 90 12.10 13.43 11.26
C ARG A 90 10.68 12.87 11.28
N PHE A 91 9.81 13.33 10.38
CA PHE A 91 8.44 12.84 10.28
C PHE A 91 8.41 11.38 9.79
N LEU A 92 9.23 11.03 8.78
CA LEU A 92 9.43 9.66 8.37
C LEU A 92 9.81 8.75 9.54
N ASN A 93 10.76 9.18 10.39
CA ASN A 93 11.19 8.43 11.57
C ASN A 93 10.07 8.30 12.62
N ILE A 94 9.27 9.34 12.86
CA ILE A 94 8.14 9.31 13.80
C ILE A 94 7.10 8.29 13.34
N PHE A 95 6.64 8.35 12.10
CA PHE A 95 5.65 7.42 11.58
C PHE A 95 6.18 5.99 11.46
N CYS A 96 7.44 5.80 11.07
CA CYS A 96 8.11 4.51 11.07
C CYS A 96 8.16 3.91 12.50
N SER A 97 8.52 4.71 13.49
CA SER A 97 8.55 4.25 14.90
C SER A 97 7.16 3.92 15.42
N LEU A 98 6.16 4.77 15.13
CA LEU A 98 4.78 4.53 15.50
C LEU A 98 4.27 3.21 14.90
N GLY A 99 4.45 3.02 13.58
CA GLY A 99 3.98 1.83 12.89
C GLY A 99 4.67 0.56 13.35
N SER A 100 5.99 0.58 13.49
CA SER A 100 6.77 -0.60 13.91
C SER A 100 6.48 -1.01 15.36
N LEU A 101 6.34 -0.05 16.28
CA LEU A 101 5.95 -0.32 17.67
C LEU A 101 4.51 -0.83 17.75
N ALA A 102 3.61 -0.26 16.97
CA ALA A 102 2.23 -0.73 16.88
C ALA A 102 2.16 -2.17 16.35
N CYS A 103 2.93 -2.53 15.30
CA CYS A 103 3.03 -3.92 14.85
C CYS A 103 3.49 -4.85 15.97
N ALA A 104 4.56 -4.50 16.69
CA ALA A 104 5.05 -5.31 17.81
C ALA A 104 4.01 -5.43 18.94
N SER A 105 3.23 -4.38 19.21
CA SER A 105 2.20 -4.39 20.26
C SER A 105 1.00 -5.29 19.92
N LEU A 106 0.78 -5.66 18.65
CA LEU A 106 -0.22 -6.66 18.27
C LEU A 106 0.05 -8.04 18.91
N ALA A 107 1.28 -8.32 19.32
CA ALA A 107 1.63 -9.53 20.04
C ALA A 107 0.93 -9.66 21.41
N PHE A 108 0.48 -8.56 21.98
CA PHE A 108 -0.26 -8.56 23.25
C PHE A 108 -1.78 -8.65 23.07
N PHE A 109 -2.26 -8.66 21.83
CA PHE A 109 -3.69 -8.81 21.55
C PHE A 109 -4.19 -10.19 21.96
N ARG A 110 -5.32 -10.20 22.71
CA ARG A 110 -6.06 -11.39 23.15
C ARG A 110 -7.57 -11.13 23.00
N ALA A 111 -8.39 -12.15 23.18
CA ALA A 111 -9.85 -12.05 23.08
C ALA A 111 -10.47 -10.98 24.02
N ASP A 112 -9.91 -10.83 25.20
CA ASP A 112 -10.32 -9.87 26.23
C ASP A 112 -9.79 -8.44 26.01
N SER A 113 -8.84 -8.27 25.10
CA SER A 113 -8.16 -7.00 24.83
C SER A 113 -8.45 -6.45 23.42
N LEU A 114 -9.71 -6.57 22.96
CA LEU A 114 -10.14 -6.18 21.60
C LEU A 114 -9.77 -4.73 21.25
N GLY A 115 -9.92 -3.80 22.22
CA GLY A 115 -9.52 -2.39 22.02
C GLY A 115 -8.03 -2.21 21.77
N LEU A 116 -7.17 -3.02 22.42
CA LEU A 116 -5.73 -3.02 22.16
C LEU A 116 -5.42 -3.50 20.74
N GLY A 117 -6.02 -4.63 20.33
CA GLY A 117 -5.80 -5.19 19.00
C GLY A 117 -6.21 -4.23 17.87
N LEU A 118 -7.43 -3.66 17.96
CA LEU A 118 -7.93 -2.69 17.00
C LEU A 118 -7.12 -1.40 17.02
N GLY A 119 -6.80 -0.85 18.20
CA GLY A 119 -5.99 0.36 18.36
C GLY A 119 -4.58 0.19 17.80
N ALA A 120 -3.93 -0.94 18.08
CA ALA A 120 -2.61 -1.25 17.52
C ALA A 120 -2.64 -1.41 15.99
N ALA A 121 -3.66 -2.09 15.44
CA ALA A 121 -3.83 -2.22 13.99
C ALA A 121 -4.05 -0.86 13.31
N MET A 122 -4.87 0.02 13.92
CA MET A 122 -5.07 1.39 13.44
C MET A 122 -3.76 2.19 13.47
N LEU A 123 -3.01 2.15 14.58
CA LEU A 123 -1.74 2.87 14.71
C LEU A 123 -0.67 2.34 13.75
N ALA A 124 -0.63 1.02 13.49
CA ALA A 124 0.25 0.43 12.49
C ALA A 124 -0.10 0.93 11.08
N SER A 125 -1.40 0.99 10.74
CA SER A 125 -1.91 1.53 9.46
C SER A 125 -1.58 3.02 9.30
N ILE A 126 -1.76 3.83 10.35
CA ILE A 126 -1.41 5.26 10.37
C ILE A 126 0.11 5.43 10.22
N GLY A 127 0.91 4.64 10.94
CA GLY A 127 2.36 4.66 10.85
C GLY A 127 2.85 4.33 9.45
N PHE A 128 2.31 3.29 8.83
CA PHE A 128 2.64 2.89 7.46
C PHE A 128 2.26 3.98 6.46
N SER A 129 1.00 4.37 6.41
CA SER A 129 0.51 5.34 5.42
C SER A 129 1.16 6.71 5.60
N GLY A 130 1.27 7.20 6.85
CA GLY A 130 1.91 8.48 7.13
C GLY A 130 3.40 8.49 6.76
N SER A 131 4.11 7.37 6.94
CA SER A 131 5.52 7.29 6.56
C SER A 131 5.73 7.36 5.05
N LEU A 132 4.82 6.78 4.25
CA LEU A 132 4.91 6.79 2.79
C LEU A 132 4.87 8.18 2.18
N VAL A 133 4.12 9.11 2.77
CA VAL A 133 4.07 10.52 2.32
C VAL A 133 5.47 11.13 2.30
N PHE A 134 6.19 11.01 3.42
CA PHE A 134 7.53 11.59 3.56
C PHE A 134 8.58 10.78 2.79
N TYR A 135 8.44 9.46 2.75
CA TYR A 135 9.29 8.59 1.96
C TYR A 135 9.23 8.91 0.46
N ASN A 136 8.02 9.00 -0.10
CA ASN A 136 7.83 9.30 -1.51
C ASN A 136 8.32 10.69 -1.89
N ALA A 137 8.24 11.66 -0.97
CA ALA A 137 8.72 13.03 -1.17
C ALA A 137 10.23 13.14 -1.41
N PHE A 138 11.02 12.13 -1.05
CA PHE A 138 12.45 12.09 -1.38
C PHE A 138 12.73 11.71 -2.83
N LEU A 139 11.82 11.04 -3.53
CA LEU A 139 12.05 10.56 -4.91
C LEU A 139 12.53 11.67 -5.87
N PRO A 140 11.85 12.84 -5.97
CA PRO A 140 12.31 13.93 -6.83
C PRO A 140 13.60 14.61 -6.35
N GLU A 141 14.02 14.38 -5.10
CA GLU A 141 15.24 14.97 -4.52
C GLU A 141 16.49 14.11 -4.74
N ILE A 142 16.32 12.79 -4.90
CA ILE A 142 17.43 11.81 -5.03
C ILE A 142 17.63 11.31 -6.46
N ALA A 143 16.68 11.61 -7.38
CA ALA A 143 16.71 11.11 -8.75
C ALA A 143 16.24 12.19 -9.73
N GLY A 144 16.97 12.37 -10.81
CA GLY A 144 16.56 13.19 -11.95
C GLY A 144 15.34 12.59 -12.65
N ALA A 145 14.58 13.39 -13.38
CA ALA A 145 13.34 12.97 -14.05
C ALA A 145 13.51 11.70 -14.90
N ASP A 146 14.64 11.59 -15.60
CA ASP A 146 14.93 10.43 -16.47
C ASP A 146 15.19 9.13 -15.71
N GLU A 147 15.61 9.23 -14.43
CA GLU A 147 15.95 8.09 -13.60
C GLU A 147 14.82 7.65 -12.65
N GLN A 148 13.83 8.50 -12.40
CA GLN A 148 12.80 8.27 -11.38
C GLN A 148 11.98 7.00 -11.61
N ASP A 149 11.72 6.59 -12.86
CA ASP A 149 10.99 5.35 -13.15
C ASP A 149 11.78 4.13 -12.69
N MET A 150 13.05 4.08 -13.00
CA MET A 150 13.92 2.97 -12.60
C MET A 150 14.18 2.98 -11.08
N VAL A 151 14.36 4.15 -10.48
CA VAL A 151 14.52 4.30 -9.02
C VAL A 151 13.25 3.84 -8.31
N SER A 152 12.08 4.26 -8.78
CA SER A 152 10.79 3.81 -8.23
C SER A 152 10.60 2.30 -8.37
N ALA A 153 10.91 1.72 -9.55
CA ALA A 153 10.82 0.29 -9.79
C ALA A 153 11.73 -0.52 -8.86
N ARG A 154 12.97 -0.07 -8.64
CA ARG A 154 13.92 -0.71 -7.71
C ARG A 154 13.44 -0.65 -6.26
N GLY A 155 12.82 0.45 -5.84
CA GLY A 155 12.20 0.56 -4.51
C GLY A 155 11.13 -0.50 -4.33
N PHE A 156 10.15 -0.57 -5.22
CA PHE A 156 9.09 -1.60 -5.15
C PHE A 156 9.64 -3.02 -5.24
N ALA A 157 10.61 -3.30 -6.13
CA ALA A 157 11.25 -4.61 -6.22
C ALA A 157 11.91 -5.02 -4.89
N MET A 158 12.63 -4.09 -4.24
CA MET A 158 13.20 -4.32 -2.90
C MET A 158 12.12 -4.59 -1.86
N GLY A 159 11.00 -3.87 -1.91
CA GLY A 159 9.85 -4.11 -1.03
C GLY A 159 9.26 -5.51 -1.21
N TYR A 160 9.04 -5.94 -2.45
CA TYR A 160 8.54 -7.28 -2.74
C TYR A 160 9.50 -8.38 -2.28
N ILE A 161 10.81 -8.20 -2.46
CA ILE A 161 11.82 -9.17 -2.00
C ILE A 161 11.84 -9.22 -0.46
N GLY A 162 11.95 -8.06 0.22
CA GLY A 162 12.06 -7.99 1.67
C GLY A 162 10.84 -8.57 2.38
N SER A 163 9.63 -8.20 1.93
CA SER A 163 8.39 -8.72 2.50
C SER A 163 8.18 -10.21 2.24
N SER A 164 8.57 -10.71 1.04
CA SER A 164 8.48 -12.13 0.71
C SER A 164 9.42 -12.97 1.57
N LEU A 165 10.66 -12.53 1.78
CA LEU A 165 11.62 -13.25 2.63
C LEU A 165 11.10 -13.36 4.06
N LEU A 166 10.54 -12.27 4.61
CA LEU A 166 9.97 -12.30 5.94
C LEU A 166 8.75 -13.21 6.01
N LEU A 167 7.83 -13.12 5.03
CA LEU A 167 6.64 -14.00 5.00
C LEU A 167 7.01 -15.48 4.85
N ILE A 168 8.03 -15.82 4.05
CA ILE A 168 8.52 -17.20 3.93
C ILE A 168 9.03 -17.70 5.29
N PHE A 169 9.79 -16.86 5.99
CA PHE A 169 10.28 -17.21 7.33
C PHE A 169 9.10 -17.42 8.31
N ASP A 170 8.13 -16.51 8.32
CA ASP A 170 6.95 -16.58 9.18
C ASP A 170 6.12 -17.84 8.89
N ILE A 171 5.91 -18.18 7.61
CA ILE A 171 5.23 -19.41 7.21
C ILE A 171 6.01 -20.65 7.69
N ALA A 172 7.34 -20.64 7.55
CA ALA A 172 8.16 -21.78 8.01
C ALA A 172 8.04 -21.99 9.52
N VAL A 173 8.05 -20.91 10.31
CA VAL A 173 7.86 -21.00 11.79
C VAL A 173 6.44 -21.49 12.14
N LEU A 174 5.43 -21.01 11.44
CA LEU A 174 4.03 -21.38 11.68
C LEU A 174 3.71 -22.83 11.29
N THR A 175 4.31 -23.34 10.19
CA THR A 175 4.00 -24.67 9.66
C THR A 175 4.93 -25.77 10.14
N LYS A 176 6.17 -25.42 10.52
CA LYS A 176 7.21 -26.36 10.97
C LYS A 176 7.90 -25.87 12.26
N PRO A 177 7.13 -25.64 13.35
CA PRO A 177 7.67 -25.06 14.59
C PRO A 177 8.78 -25.90 15.21
N ALA A 178 8.75 -27.22 15.03
CA ALA A 178 9.78 -28.14 15.54
C ALA A 178 11.20 -27.83 14.99
N LEU A 179 11.32 -27.28 13.78
CA LEU A 179 12.62 -26.86 13.22
C LEU A 179 13.25 -25.69 14.01
N PHE A 180 12.43 -24.95 14.74
CA PHE A 180 12.82 -23.79 15.56
C PHE A 180 12.85 -24.14 17.06
N GLY A 181 12.81 -25.44 17.41
CA GLY A 181 12.85 -25.92 18.79
C GLY A 181 11.53 -25.71 19.58
N ILE A 182 10.43 -25.38 18.88
CA ILE A 182 9.12 -25.16 19.50
C ILE A 182 8.38 -26.51 19.54
N ASN A 183 8.13 -27.00 20.74
CA ASN A 183 7.39 -28.27 20.92
C ASN A 183 5.87 -27.99 20.83
N THR A 184 5.21 -28.66 19.89
CA THR A 184 3.77 -28.53 19.63
C THR A 184 3.07 -29.89 19.50
N THR A 185 3.67 -30.96 20.04
CA THR A 185 3.27 -32.35 19.81
C THR A 185 1.81 -32.66 20.18
N ASP A 186 1.29 -32.00 21.23
CA ASP A 186 -0.07 -32.24 21.75
C ASP A 186 -1.04 -31.08 21.46
N MET A 187 -0.69 -30.19 20.52
CA MET A 187 -1.48 -29.00 20.23
C MET A 187 -2.25 -29.14 18.90
N SER A 188 -3.48 -28.62 18.87
CA SER A 188 -4.22 -28.48 17.62
C SER A 188 -3.56 -27.41 16.72
N GLU A 189 -3.75 -27.49 15.39
CA GLU A 189 -3.23 -26.51 14.44
C GLU A 189 -3.64 -25.07 14.80
N LYS A 190 -4.90 -24.87 15.23
CA LYS A 190 -5.40 -23.57 15.69
C LYS A 190 -4.61 -23.08 16.93
N ALA A 191 -4.36 -23.96 17.91
CA ALA A 191 -3.62 -23.59 19.11
C ALA A 191 -2.16 -23.23 18.82
N VAL A 192 -1.50 -23.98 17.92
CA VAL A 192 -0.15 -23.67 17.41
C VAL A 192 -0.13 -22.31 16.73
N PHE A 193 -1.07 -22.05 15.84
CA PHE A 193 -1.18 -20.77 15.13
C PHE A 193 -1.37 -19.59 16.11
N VAL A 194 -2.31 -19.71 17.06
CA VAL A 194 -2.58 -18.65 18.04
C VAL A 194 -1.39 -18.42 18.98
N MET A 195 -0.60 -19.43 19.27
CA MET A 195 0.61 -19.33 20.10
C MET A 195 1.76 -18.62 19.36
N ILE A 196 1.96 -18.94 18.08
CA ILE A 196 3.14 -18.51 17.32
C ILE A 196 2.91 -17.18 16.59
N ALA A 197 1.72 -16.94 16.03
CA ALA A 197 1.44 -15.74 15.22
C ALA A 197 1.80 -14.41 15.93
N PRO A 198 1.62 -14.23 17.25
CA PRO A 198 2.04 -13.01 17.94
C PRO A 198 3.53 -12.68 17.76
N TRP A 199 4.40 -13.68 17.65
CA TRP A 199 5.83 -13.48 17.46
C TRP A 199 6.17 -12.97 16.06
N THR A 200 5.36 -13.33 15.04
CA THR A 200 5.52 -12.76 13.69
C THR A 200 5.24 -11.26 13.67
N PHE A 201 4.33 -10.77 14.51
CA PHE A 201 4.04 -9.33 14.63
C PHE A 201 5.20 -8.57 15.26
N VAL A 202 5.83 -9.14 16.29
CA VAL A 202 7.08 -8.59 16.87
C VAL A 202 8.17 -8.54 15.81
N LEU A 203 8.32 -9.63 15.05
CA LEU A 203 9.33 -9.73 14.01
C LEU A 203 9.13 -8.69 12.90
N VAL A 204 7.89 -8.44 12.46
CA VAL A 204 7.56 -7.35 11.51
C VAL A 204 7.96 -6.00 12.08
N GLY A 205 7.64 -5.72 13.35
CA GLY A 205 8.02 -4.47 14.00
C GLY A 205 9.54 -4.27 14.05
N LEU A 206 10.28 -5.31 14.44
CA LEU A 206 11.75 -5.29 14.49
C LEU A 206 12.37 -5.19 13.08
N TRP A 207 11.84 -5.93 12.11
CA TRP A 207 12.25 -5.86 10.70
C TRP A 207 12.10 -4.44 10.16
N TRP A 208 10.90 -3.87 10.28
CA TRP A 208 10.63 -2.54 9.77
C TRP A 208 11.52 -1.49 10.46
N ARG A 209 11.56 -1.49 11.80
CA ARG A 209 12.38 -0.52 12.56
C ARG A 209 13.87 -0.70 12.31
N GLY A 210 14.34 -1.95 12.24
CA GLY A 210 15.75 -2.27 12.06
C GLY A 210 16.27 -1.83 10.69
N TRP A 211 15.64 -2.27 9.61
CA TRP A 211 16.09 -1.94 8.26
C TRP A 211 15.88 -0.45 7.91
N ALA A 212 14.86 0.20 8.43
CA ALA A 212 14.66 1.63 8.26
C ALA A 212 15.81 2.49 8.81
N GLN A 213 16.66 1.95 9.71
CA GLN A 213 17.85 2.69 10.17
C GLN A 213 18.83 3.00 9.03
N LEU A 214 18.97 2.12 8.05
CA LEU A 214 19.80 2.38 6.87
C LEU A 214 19.27 3.59 6.10
N THR A 215 17.97 3.64 5.87
CA THR A 215 17.29 4.78 5.24
C THR A 215 17.50 6.06 6.03
N LEU A 216 17.21 6.02 7.32
CA LEU A 216 17.32 7.18 8.21
C LEU A 216 18.78 7.69 8.38
N SER A 217 19.77 6.82 8.22
CA SER A 217 21.18 7.20 8.28
C SER A 217 21.73 7.73 6.95
N TRP A 218 21.18 7.31 5.82
CA TRP A 218 21.73 7.61 4.50
C TRP A 218 20.97 8.70 3.74
N LEU A 219 19.67 8.91 4.01
CA LEU A 219 18.94 10.06 3.47
C LEU A 219 19.32 11.34 4.21
N ASN A 220 19.36 12.44 3.48
CA ASN A 220 19.60 13.77 4.03
C ASN A 220 18.38 14.67 3.81
N ASP A 221 18.00 15.41 4.84
CA ASP A 221 17.02 16.48 4.71
C ASP A 221 17.59 17.61 3.85
N ARG A 222 16.75 18.24 3.05
CA ARG A 222 17.07 19.45 2.30
C ARG A 222 16.65 20.69 3.12
N PRO A 223 17.34 21.84 2.96
CA PRO A 223 16.99 23.06 3.69
C PRO A 223 15.53 23.44 3.51
N GLY A 224 14.85 23.73 4.61
CA GLY A 224 13.48 24.27 4.60
C GLY A 224 13.46 25.78 4.36
N LYS A 225 12.24 26.34 4.25
CA LYS A 225 12.04 27.77 3.97
C LYS A 225 12.38 28.67 5.17
N SER A 226 12.19 28.21 6.41
CA SER A 226 12.53 28.95 7.63
C SER A 226 12.56 28.06 8.88
N THR A 227 13.33 28.45 9.88
CA THR A 227 13.39 27.80 11.20
C THR A 227 12.67 28.59 12.30
N THR A 228 12.15 29.80 12.00
CA THR A 228 11.53 30.72 12.97
C THR A 228 10.08 30.98 12.64
N GLY A 229 9.18 30.72 13.60
CA GLY A 229 7.74 30.99 13.51
C GLY A 229 6.85 29.84 14.02
N SER A 230 5.53 30.08 14.15
CA SER A 230 4.56 29.04 14.47
C SER A 230 4.49 28.02 13.31
N THR A 231 5.04 26.84 13.52
CA THR A 231 5.19 25.79 12.50
C THR A 231 3.85 25.26 11.99
N LEU A 232 2.80 25.21 12.83
CA LEU A 232 1.47 24.71 12.42
C LEU A 232 0.75 25.66 11.48
N THR A 233 0.74 26.97 11.80
CA THR A 233 0.09 27.98 10.93
C THR A 233 0.83 28.14 9.60
N ALA A 234 2.15 28.04 9.62
CA ALA A 234 2.97 28.03 8.41
C ALA A 234 2.70 26.77 7.57
N GLY A 235 2.63 25.59 8.16
CA GLY A 235 2.29 24.35 7.49
C GLY A 235 0.91 24.38 6.84
N TYR A 236 -0.10 24.94 7.51
CA TYR A 236 -1.43 25.12 6.91
C TYR A 236 -1.41 26.08 5.72
N ARG A 237 -0.65 27.17 5.82
CA ARG A 237 -0.48 28.12 4.70
C ARG A 237 0.19 27.42 3.50
N GLU A 238 1.25 26.67 3.74
CA GLU A 238 1.96 25.90 2.72
C GLU A 238 1.01 24.92 2.02
N LEU A 239 0.24 24.16 2.78
CA LEU A 239 -0.75 23.22 2.24
C LEU A 239 -1.78 23.94 1.35
N ARG A 240 -2.26 25.11 1.76
CA ARG A 240 -3.20 25.92 0.96
C ARG A 240 -2.58 26.41 -0.34
N ASP A 241 -1.31 26.79 -0.32
CA ASP A 241 -0.61 27.27 -1.51
C ASP A 241 -0.30 26.12 -2.48
N VAL A 242 0.05 24.95 -1.96
CA VAL A 242 0.18 23.70 -2.75
C VAL A 242 -1.18 23.32 -3.37
N TRP A 243 -2.28 23.38 -2.63
CA TRP A 243 -3.62 23.15 -3.17
C TRP A 243 -3.96 24.09 -4.32
N ARG A 244 -3.67 25.37 -4.17
CA ARG A 244 -3.87 26.36 -5.24
C ARG A 244 -3.01 26.05 -6.45
N SER A 245 -1.73 25.74 -6.25
CA SER A 245 -0.81 25.34 -7.32
C SER A 245 -1.35 24.09 -8.05
N LEU A 246 -1.79 23.06 -7.33
CA LEU A 246 -2.34 21.83 -7.89
C LEU A 246 -3.58 22.11 -8.76
N VAL A 247 -4.49 22.95 -8.32
CA VAL A 247 -5.69 23.34 -9.08
C VAL A 247 -5.34 24.06 -10.39
N HIS A 248 -4.27 24.85 -10.41
CA HIS A 248 -3.82 25.57 -11.61
C HIS A 248 -3.05 24.69 -12.61
N HIS A 249 -2.38 23.62 -12.14
CA HIS A 249 -1.66 22.68 -13.01
C HIS A 249 -2.61 21.62 -13.60
N SER A 250 -3.20 21.92 -14.76
CA SER A 250 -4.26 21.10 -15.39
C SER A 250 -3.86 19.64 -15.59
N ASN A 251 -2.64 19.31 -16.02
CA ASN A 251 -2.18 17.95 -16.26
C ASN A 251 -1.99 17.19 -14.93
N LEU A 252 -1.44 17.83 -13.90
CA LEU A 252 -1.25 17.26 -12.57
C LEU A 252 -2.59 16.92 -11.91
N LYS A 253 -3.55 17.86 -11.97
CA LYS A 253 -4.92 17.62 -11.48
C LYS A 253 -5.59 16.44 -12.16
N ARG A 254 -5.50 16.36 -13.50
CA ARG A 254 -6.04 15.24 -14.28
C ARG A 254 -5.36 13.93 -13.90
N PHE A 255 -4.04 13.96 -13.73
CA PHE A 255 -3.32 12.78 -13.31
C PHE A 255 -3.79 12.28 -11.94
N LEU A 256 -3.95 13.16 -10.95
CA LEU A 256 -4.49 12.78 -9.63
C LEU A 256 -5.92 12.25 -9.70
N THR A 257 -6.76 12.80 -10.59
CA THR A 257 -8.12 12.26 -10.81
C THR A 257 -8.06 10.85 -11.44
N ALA A 258 -7.18 10.64 -12.41
CA ALA A 258 -6.95 9.32 -12.99
C ALA A 258 -6.37 8.34 -11.96
N PHE A 259 -5.40 8.80 -11.16
CA PHE A 259 -4.80 8.02 -10.08
C PHE A 259 -5.84 7.60 -9.03
N PHE A 260 -6.68 8.53 -8.57
CA PHE A 260 -7.80 8.22 -7.68
C PHE A 260 -8.69 7.12 -8.27
N SER A 261 -9.09 7.28 -9.55
CA SER A 261 -9.96 6.31 -10.21
C SER A 261 -9.32 4.92 -10.31
N HIS A 262 -8.08 4.78 -10.79
CA HIS A 262 -7.49 3.44 -10.88
C HIS A 262 -7.05 2.89 -9.52
N SER A 263 -6.76 3.72 -8.53
CA SER A 263 -6.52 3.26 -7.15
C SER A 263 -7.75 2.58 -6.55
N MET A 264 -8.97 3.06 -6.86
CA MET A 264 -10.21 2.38 -6.48
C MET A 264 -10.22 0.92 -6.99
N GLY A 265 -9.84 0.70 -8.25
CA GLY A 265 -9.76 -0.64 -8.83
C GLY A 265 -8.62 -1.49 -8.26
N VAL A 266 -7.39 -0.98 -8.32
CA VAL A 266 -6.17 -1.72 -7.92
C VAL A 266 -6.23 -2.17 -6.47
N GLN A 267 -6.52 -1.25 -5.55
CA GLN A 267 -6.55 -1.56 -4.12
C GLN A 267 -7.70 -2.52 -3.77
N THR A 268 -8.83 -2.37 -4.44
CA THR A 268 -9.96 -3.31 -4.25
C THR A 268 -9.60 -4.71 -4.74
N VAL A 269 -8.98 -4.86 -5.92
CA VAL A 269 -8.53 -6.17 -6.41
C VAL A 269 -7.58 -6.83 -5.42
N ILE A 270 -6.59 -6.09 -4.86
CA ILE A 270 -5.64 -6.63 -3.88
C ILE A 270 -6.37 -7.15 -2.64
N LEU A 271 -7.26 -6.34 -2.06
CA LEU A 271 -7.95 -6.67 -0.81
C LEU A 271 -8.99 -7.79 -0.99
N VAL A 272 -9.68 -7.82 -2.13
CA VAL A 272 -10.77 -8.77 -2.39
C VAL A 272 -10.26 -10.09 -2.96
N SER A 273 -9.09 -10.13 -3.59
CA SER A 273 -8.56 -11.34 -4.25
C SER A 273 -8.52 -12.56 -3.33
N THR A 274 -8.19 -12.37 -2.05
CA THR A 274 -8.15 -13.46 -1.06
C THR A 274 -9.56 -14.03 -0.80
N PHE A 275 -10.57 -13.15 -0.66
CA PHE A 275 -11.96 -13.58 -0.49
C PHE A 275 -12.48 -14.28 -1.74
N PHE A 276 -12.19 -13.72 -2.90
CA PHE A 276 -12.58 -14.30 -4.19
C PHE A 276 -11.98 -15.71 -4.38
N GLY A 277 -10.68 -15.88 -4.11
CA GLY A 277 -10.00 -17.18 -4.19
C GLY A 277 -10.61 -18.23 -3.24
N LYS A 278 -10.98 -17.83 -2.01
CA LYS A 278 -11.58 -18.74 -1.02
C LYS A 278 -13.07 -19.02 -1.29
N GLN A 279 -13.88 -17.98 -1.52
CA GLN A 279 -15.33 -18.12 -1.58
C GLN A 279 -15.84 -18.50 -2.97
N VAL A 280 -15.19 -18.03 -4.04
CA VAL A 280 -15.64 -18.24 -5.42
C VAL A 280 -14.96 -19.43 -6.08
N ILE A 281 -13.64 -19.61 -5.81
CA ILE A 281 -12.84 -20.67 -6.41
C ILE A 281 -12.70 -21.87 -5.47
N GLY A 282 -12.92 -21.71 -4.16
CA GLY A 282 -12.81 -22.78 -3.16
C GLY A 282 -11.36 -23.14 -2.78
N MET A 283 -10.43 -22.20 -2.91
CA MET A 283 -9.02 -22.43 -2.57
C MET A 283 -8.79 -22.52 -1.07
N ARG A 284 -7.86 -23.40 -0.67
CA ARG A 284 -7.41 -23.53 0.71
C ARG A 284 -6.48 -22.39 1.10
N SER A 285 -6.36 -22.15 2.41
CA SER A 285 -5.53 -21.04 2.93
C SER A 285 -4.04 -21.18 2.58
N ASP A 286 -3.50 -22.40 2.59
CA ASP A 286 -2.11 -22.68 2.19
C ASP A 286 -1.86 -22.37 0.70
N GLN A 287 -2.81 -22.72 -0.18
CA GLN A 287 -2.76 -22.37 -1.60
C GLN A 287 -2.78 -20.84 -1.80
N MET A 288 -3.62 -20.13 -1.05
CA MET A 288 -3.69 -18.66 -1.12
C MET A 288 -2.39 -17.99 -0.70
N LEU A 289 -1.73 -18.48 0.36
CA LEU A 289 -0.40 -17.97 0.75
C LEU A 289 0.64 -18.21 -0.34
N GLY A 290 0.61 -19.36 -0.99
CA GLY A 290 1.47 -19.66 -2.15
C GLY A 290 1.22 -18.69 -3.32
N VAL A 291 -0.03 -18.40 -3.63
CA VAL A 291 -0.40 -17.42 -4.68
C VAL A 291 0.07 -16.01 -4.32
N LEU A 292 -0.09 -15.58 -3.05
CA LEU A 292 0.39 -14.28 -2.58
C LEU A 292 1.91 -14.15 -2.76
N LEU A 293 2.68 -15.17 -2.37
CA LEU A 293 4.13 -15.17 -2.57
C LEU A 293 4.50 -15.14 -4.06
N LEU A 294 3.84 -15.96 -4.88
CA LEU A 294 4.07 -15.99 -6.32
C LEU A 294 3.81 -14.62 -6.96
N LEU A 295 2.70 -13.97 -6.58
CA LEU A 295 2.36 -12.63 -7.03
C LEU A 295 3.48 -11.62 -6.70
N GLN A 296 4.05 -11.67 -5.49
CA GLN A 296 5.14 -10.78 -5.09
C GLN A 296 6.39 -10.97 -5.96
N PHE A 297 6.80 -12.23 -6.22
CA PHE A 297 7.95 -12.50 -7.09
C PHE A 297 7.73 -12.02 -8.53
N VAL A 298 6.53 -12.22 -9.05
CA VAL A 298 6.18 -11.78 -10.40
C VAL A 298 6.10 -10.25 -10.48
N ALA A 299 5.63 -9.58 -9.41
CA ALA A 299 5.57 -8.12 -9.32
C ALA A 299 6.96 -7.46 -9.37
N ILE A 300 8.02 -8.15 -8.92
CA ILE A 300 9.40 -7.68 -9.11
C ILE A 300 9.70 -7.50 -10.59
N GLY A 301 9.44 -8.54 -11.40
CA GLY A 301 9.61 -8.49 -12.86
C GLY A 301 8.73 -7.42 -13.50
N GLY A 302 7.49 -7.30 -13.03
CA GLY A 302 6.53 -6.29 -13.50
C GLY A 302 7.03 -4.86 -13.31
N SER A 303 7.59 -4.53 -12.15
CA SER A 303 8.14 -3.20 -11.89
C SER A 303 9.23 -2.81 -12.89
N TYR A 304 10.19 -3.72 -13.16
CA TYR A 304 11.26 -3.47 -14.14
C TYR A 304 10.74 -3.44 -15.58
N LEU A 305 9.81 -4.34 -15.92
CA LEU A 305 9.21 -4.38 -17.27
C LEU A 305 8.54 -3.05 -17.60
N PHE A 306 7.72 -2.53 -16.70
CA PHE A 306 7.01 -1.26 -16.92
C PHE A 306 7.94 -0.04 -16.85
N ALA A 307 9.00 -0.06 -16.06
CA ALA A 307 10.03 0.97 -16.08
C ALA A 307 10.78 0.98 -17.44
N ALA A 308 11.08 -0.19 -18.02
CA ALA A 308 11.66 -0.29 -19.35
C ALA A 308 10.67 0.13 -20.45
N LEU A 309 9.39 -0.17 -20.28
CA LEU A 309 8.33 0.25 -21.21
C LEU A 309 8.15 1.77 -21.19
N SER A 310 8.17 2.39 -20.01
CA SER A 310 8.06 3.85 -19.87
C SER A 310 9.24 4.59 -20.50
N ALA A 311 10.45 4.03 -20.43
CA ALA A 311 11.63 4.59 -21.10
C ALA A 311 11.50 4.64 -22.63
N LYS A 312 10.72 3.72 -23.23
CA LYS A 312 10.51 3.64 -24.68
C LYS A 312 9.28 4.41 -25.15
N LEU A 313 8.17 4.32 -24.44
CA LEU A 313 6.86 4.83 -24.86
C LEU A 313 6.41 6.07 -24.08
N GLY A 314 7.14 6.43 -23.04
CA GLY A 314 6.75 7.46 -22.07
C GLY A 314 5.77 6.93 -21.01
N ASN A 315 5.77 7.60 -19.86
CA ASN A 315 5.04 7.16 -18.65
C ASN A 315 3.53 7.02 -18.88
N ILE A 316 2.91 7.98 -19.57
CA ILE A 316 1.45 7.98 -19.76
C ILE A 316 1.01 6.79 -20.60
N ILE A 317 1.70 6.47 -21.69
CA ILE A 317 1.36 5.32 -22.53
C ILE A 317 1.63 4.00 -21.81
N ALA A 318 2.74 3.91 -21.06
CA ALA A 318 3.02 2.72 -20.26
C ALA A 318 1.93 2.48 -19.18
N LEU A 319 1.44 3.53 -18.51
CA LEU A 319 0.30 3.44 -17.60
C LEU A 319 -0.99 3.06 -18.32
N CYS A 320 -1.27 3.63 -19.48
CA CYS A 320 -2.42 3.24 -20.30
C CYS A 320 -2.40 1.75 -20.66
N THR A 321 -1.21 1.22 -21.00
CA THR A 321 -1.02 -0.23 -21.25
C THR A 321 -1.34 -1.05 -19.98
N ALA A 322 -0.84 -0.62 -18.83
CA ALA A 322 -1.15 -1.27 -17.55
C ALA A 322 -2.66 -1.27 -17.26
N LEU A 323 -3.35 -0.14 -17.47
CA LEU A 323 -4.79 -0.04 -17.22
C LEU A 323 -5.61 -0.89 -18.20
N ALA A 324 -5.20 -1.00 -19.46
CA ALA A 324 -5.83 -1.90 -20.42
C ALA A 324 -5.70 -3.37 -19.99
N LEU A 325 -4.54 -3.76 -19.46
CA LEU A 325 -4.33 -5.10 -18.90
C LEU A 325 -5.19 -5.32 -17.64
N TRP A 326 -5.31 -4.31 -16.74
CA TRP A 326 -6.22 -4.38 -15.59
C TRP A 326 -7.66 -4.62 -15.99
N ILE A 327 -8.16 -3.96 -17.04
CA ILE A 327 -9.49 -4.21 -17.60
C ILE A 327 -9.62 -5.67 -18.03
N GLY A 328 -8.64 -6.18 -18.78
CA GLY A 328 -8.59 -7.58 -19.20
C GLY A 328 -8.61 -8.56 -18.03
N ILE A 329 -7.84 -8.29 -16.95
CA ILE A 329 -7.80 -9.08 -15.73
C ILE A 329 -9.18 -9.12 -15.05
N CYS A 330 -9.82 -7.97 -14.87
CA CYS A 330 -11.14 -7.90 -14.22
C CYS A 330 -12.23 -8.62 -15.02
N VAL A 331 -12.18 -8.53 -16.35
CA VAL A 331 -13.09 -9.28 -17.22
C VAL A 331 -12.79 -10.78 -17.14
N SER A 332 -11.52 -11.18 -17.15
CA SER A 332 -11.11 -12.60 -17.05
C SER A 332 -11.51 -13.22 -15.72
N ALA A 333 -11.52 -12.43 -14.62
CA ALA A 333 -11.96 -12.90 -13.30
C ALA A 333 -13.42 -13.41 -13.29
N PHE A 334 -14.25 -12.97 -14.22
CA PHE A 334 -15.62 -13.47 -14.36
C PHE A 334 -15.68 -14.93 -14.83
N PHE A 335 -14.75 -15.35 -15.68
CA PHE A 335 -14.78 -16.64 -16.37
C PHE A 335 -14.01 -17.73 -15.64
N ILE A 336 -13.03 -17.41 -14.78
CA ILE A 336 -12.21 -18.40 -14.11
C ILE A 336 -13.03 -19.26 -13.12
N THR A 337 -12.72 -20.55 -13.09
CA THR A 337 -13.44 -21.53 -12.26
C THR A 337 -12.52 -22.43 -11.45
N THR A 338 -11.22 -22.50 -11.82
CA THR A 338 -10.26 -23.40 -11.21
C THR A 338 -9.16 -22.65 -10.46
N ALA A 339 -8.53 -23.33 -9.48
CA ALA A 339 -7.38 -22.80 -8.74
C ALA A 339 -6.19 -22.48 -9.66
N THR A 340 -5.98 -23.27 -10.73
CA THR A 340 -4.91 -23.04 -11.70
C THR A 340 -5.16 -21.75 -12.49
N GLU A 341 -6.38 -21.55 -13.01
CA GLU A 341 -6.75 -20.32 -13.72
C GLU A 341 -6.61 -19.09 -12.82
N PHE A 342 -7.04 -19.20 -11.56
CA PHE A 342 -6.88 -18.14 -10.57
C PHE A 342 -5.39 -17.83 -10.33
N THR A 343 -4.54 -18.85 -10.23
CA THR A 343 -3.09 -18.67 -10.04
C THR A 343 -2.47 -17.95 -11.24
N VAL A 344 -2.80 -18.36 -12.48
CA VAL A 344 -2.32 -17.68 -13.71
C VAL A 344 -2.79 -16.24 -13.76
N LEU A 345 -4.06 -15.97 -13.44
CA LEU A 345 -4.58 -14.62 -13.39
C LEU A 345 -3.88 -13.77 -12.33
N SER A 346 -3.58 -14.35 -11.17
CA SER A 346 -2.82 -13.69 -10.10
C SER A 346 -1.38 -13.36 -10.50
N MET A 347 -0.74 -14.16 -11.35
CA MET A 347 0.56 -13.81 -11.94
C MET A 347 0.46 -12.59 -12.85
N LEU A 348 -0.58 -12.50 -13.68
CA LEU A 348 -0.83 -11.29 -14.50
C LEU A 348 -1.11 -10.07 -13.61
N VAL A 349 -1.88 -10.23 -12.54
CA VAL A 349 -2.06 -9.19 -11.52
C VAL A 349 -0.71 -8.74 -10.98
N GLY A 350 0.18 -9.65 -10.61
CA GLY A 350 1.52 -9.31 -10.10
C GLY A 350 2.32 -8.44 -11.07
N ILE A 351 2.40 -8.84 -12.35
CA ILE A 351 3.11 -8.07 -13.39
C ILE A 351 2.57 -6.64 -13.47
N VAL A 352 1.25 -6.51 -13.58
CA VAL A 352 0.62 -5.20 -13.81
C VAL A 352 0.62 -4.36 -12.53
N LEU A 353 0.50 -4.98 -11.36
CA LEU A 353 0.55 -4.32 -10.06
C LEU A 353 1.90 -3.65 -9.83
N GLY A 354 3.01 -4.40 -10.00
CA GLY A 354 4.36 -3.85 -9.84
C GLY A 354 4.61 -2.67 -10.76
N GLY A 355 4.16 -2.78 -12.03
CA GLY A 355 4.23 -1.70 -13.01
C GLY A 355 3.37 -0.49 -12.66
N THR A 356 2.10 -0.71 -12.32
CA THR A 356 1.16 0.37 -12.01
C THR A 356 1.61 1.18 -10.80
N GLN A 357 2.00 0.51 -9.71
CA GLN A 357 2.43 1.18 -8.49
C GLN A 357 3.72 1.98 -8.71
N SER A 358 4.74 1.38 -9.34
CA SER A 358 6.02 2.04 -9.56
C SER A 358 5.91 3.23 -10.51
N LEU A 359 5.16 3.10 -11.61
CA LEU A 359 4.98 4.18 -12.58
C LEU A 359 4.02 5.27 -12.09
N SER A 360 2.98 4.96 -11.31
CA SER A 360 2.11 6.00 -10.75
C SER A 360 2.89 6.93 -9.85
N ARG A 361 3.75 6.37 -8.97
CA ARG A 361 4.63 7.15 -8.08
C ARG A 361 5.61 8.03 -8.86
N SER A 362 6.32 7.46 -9.82
CA SER A 362 7.33 8.19 -10.59
C SER A 362 6.71 9.21 -11.55
N THR A 363 5.58 8.87 -12.20
CA THR A 363 4.87 9.79 -13.08
C THR A 363 4.36 11.00 -12.33
N TYR A 364 3.76 10.79 -11.14
CA TYR A 364 3.34 11.89 -10.28
C TYR A 364 4.53 12.79 -9.90
N SER A 365 5.64 12.18 -9.46
CA SER A 365 6.87 12.88 -9.11
C SER A 365 7.41 13.75 -10.25
N LYS A 366 7.42 13.22 -11.49
CA LYS A 366 7.86 13.96 -12.69
C LYS A 366 6.93 15.12 -13.08
N MET A 367 5.65 15.03 -12.72
CA MET A 367 4.64 16.06 -13.04
C MET A 367 4.61 17.19 -12.01
N LEU A 368 5.34 17.07 -10.90
CA LEU A 368 5.41 18.15 -9.90
C LEU A 368 6.05 19.41 -10.49
N PRO A 369 5.56 20.60 -10.14
CA PRO A 369 6.25 21.83 -10.48
C PRO A 369 7.61 21.89 -9.79
N GLN A 370 8.49 22.78 -10.25
CA GLN A 370 9.73 23.06 -9.52
C GLN A 370 9.41 23.67 -8.15
N THR A 371 9.59 22.89 -7.11
CA THR A 371 9.20 23.24 -5.74
C THR A 371 10.09 22.54 -4.72
N HIS A 372 10.06 23.00 -3.48
CA HIS A 372 10.62 22.32 -2.31
C HIS A 372 9.51 21.62 -1.48
N ASP A 373 8.24 21.74 -1.87
CA ASP A 373 7.07 21.30 -1.10
C ASP A 373 6.64 19.87 -1.48
N HIS A 374 7.61 19.00 -1.69
CA HIS A 374 7.37 17.65 -2.18
C HIS A 374 6.50 16.81 -1.24
N ALA A 375 6.66 16.95 0.10
CA ALA A 375 5.84 16.19 1.05
C ALA A 375 4.37 16.63 1.00
N SER A 376 4.11 17.93 0.86
CA SER A 376 2.75 18.46 0.71
C SER A 376 2.07 17.95 -0.56
N PHE A 377 2.79 17.91 -1.69
CA PHE A 377 2.25 17.32 -2.93
C PHE A 377 1.99 15.82 -2.77
N PHE A 378 2.92 15.05 -2.20
CA PHE A 378 2.74 13.62 -1.99
C PHE A 378 1.66 13.29 -0.95
N SER A 379 1.33 14.22 -0.04
CA SER A 379 0.18 14.02 0.85
C SER A 379 -1.15 14.00 0.08
N PHE A 380 -1.32 14.81 -0.97
CA PHE A 380 -2.50 14.74 -1.83
C PHE A 380 -2.55 13.45 -2.66
N TYR A 381 -1.40 12.94 -3.11
CA TYR A 381 -1.29 11.63 -3.74
C TYR A 381 -1.76 10.52 -2.80
N ASP A 382 -1.27 10.51 -1.56
CA ASP A 382 -1.67 9.52 -0.55
C ASP A 382 -3.17 9.63 -0.18
N VAL A 383 -3.69 10.84 -0.04
CA VAL A 383 -5.13 11.07 0.19
C VAL A 383 -5.96 10.48 -0.96
N CYS A 384 -5.57 10.70 -2.21
CA CYS A 384 -6.26 10.10 -3.36
C CYS A 384 -6.23 8.57 -3.30
N GLU A 385 -5.09 7.98 -2.92
CA GLU A 385 -4.98 6.52 -2.76
C GLU A 385 -5.90 5.99 -1.67
N LYS A 386 -5.86 6.58 -0.45
CA LYS A 386 -6.64 6.10 0.70
C LYS A 386 -8.15 6.28 0.50
N LEU A 387 -8.57 7.41 -0.05
CA LEU A 387 -9.97 7.59 -0.44
C LEU A 387 -10.35 6.60 -1.55
N GLY A 388 -9.46 6.34 -2.51
CA GLY A 388 -9.66 5.31 -3.53
C GLY A 388 -9.94 3.94 -2.92
N VAL A 389 -9.17 3.52 -1.92
CA VAL A 389 -9.42 2.25 -1.19
C VAL A 389 -10.84 2.24 -0.61
N VAL A 390 -11.24 3.29 0.11
CA VAL A 390 -12.54 3.36 0.78
C VAL A 390 -13.69 3.28 -0.24
N PHE A 391 -13.65 4.11 -1.28
CA PHE A 391 -14.72 4.13 -2.30
C PHE A 391 -14.73 2.86 -3.17
N GLY A 392 -13.57 2.31 -3.50
CA GLY A 392 -13.47 1.09 -4.28
C GLY A 392 -14.04 -0.12 -3.54
N MET A 393 -13.71 -0.29 -2.27
CA MET A 393 -14.25 -1.34 -1.41
C MET A 393 -15.76 -1.21 -1.22
N PHE A 394 -16.24 0.03 -0.98
CA PHE A 394 -17.67 0.28 -0.86
C PHE A 394 -18.42 -0.08 -2.15
N ALA A 395 -17.92 0.36 -3.30
CA ALA A 395 -18.53 0.05 -4.60
C ALA A 395 -18.55 -1.47 -4.87
N PHE A 396 -17.44 -2.16 -4.60
CA PHE A 396 -17.36 -3.61 -4.76
C PHE A 396 -18.37 -4.34 -3.84
N GLY A 397 -18.41 -3.98 -2.56
CA GLY A 397 -19.34 -4.57 -1.59
C GLY A 397 -20.79 -4.36 -2.01
N TRP A 398 -21.15 -3.12 -2.33
CA TRP A 398 -22.51 -2.78 -2.76
C TRP A 398 -22.93 -3.53 -4.03
N ILE A 399 -22.07 -3.59 -5.06
CA ILE A 399 -22.37 -4.32 -6.30
C ILE A 399 -22.48 -5.81 -6.03
N SER A 400 -21.60 -6.36 -5.18
CA SER A 400 -21.66 -7.77 -4.78
C SER A 400 -22.98 -8.11 -4.10
N ASP A 401 -23.46 -7.25 -3.19
CA ASP A 401 -24.73 -7.43 -2.49
C ASP A 401 -25.93 -7.35 -3.45
N VAL A 402 -25.99 -6.31 -4.29
CA VAL A 402 -27.12 -6.09 -5.22
C VAL A 402 -27.18 -7.19 -6.28
N THR A 403 -26.05 -7.70 -6.75
CA THR A 403 -26.00 -8.73 -7.81
C THR A 403 -25.94 -10.15 -7.26
N GLY A 404 -25.70 -10.32 -5.96
CA GLY A 404 -25.46 -11.63 -5.34
C GLY A 404 -24.17 -12.32 -5.85
N SER A 405 -23.24 -11.57 -6.47
CA SER A 405 -22.09 -12.16 -7.18
C SER A 405 -20.83 -11.30 -7.08
N MET A 406 -19.78 -11.85 -6.46
CA MET A 406 -18.45 -11.24 -6.48
C MET A 406 -17.84 -11.19 -7.89
N ARG A 407 -18.25 -12.08 -8.82
CA ARG A 407 -17.81 -12.05 -10.21
C ARG A 407 -18.31 -10.79 -10.92
N ASN A 408 -19.60 -10.44 -10.72
CA ASN A 408 -20.19 -9.22 -11.27
C ASN A 408 -19.52 -7.97 -10.71
N ALA A 409 -19.24 -7.97 -9.39
CA ALA A 409 -18.52 -6.88 -8.75
C ALA A 409 -17.09 -6.72 -9.30
N SER A 410 -16.38 -7.83 -9.59
CA SER A 410 -15.04 -7.78 -10.20
C SER A 410 -15.08 -7.16 -11.61
N VAL A 411 -16.08 -7.50 -12.43
CA VAL A 411 -16.24 -6.88 -13.76
C VAL A 411 -16.55 -5.39 -13.62
N ALA A 412 -17.37 -4.99 -12.66
CA ALA A 412 -17.70 -3.58 -12.46
C ALA A 412 -16.48 -2.70 -12.13
N LEU A 413 -15.40 -3.25 -11.55
CA LEU A 413 -14.15 -2.53 -11.33
C LEU A 413 -13.52 -2.03 -12.64
N THR A 414 -13.84 -2.64 -13.79
CA THR A 414 -13.37 -2.18 -15.11
C THR A 414 -13.73 -0.73 -15.38
N ILE A 415 -14.84 -0.24 -14.83
CA ILE A 415 -15.30 1.15 -14.98
C ILE A 415 -14.24 2.11 -14.43
N PHE A 416 -13.64 1.82 -13.28
CA PHE A 416 -12.62 2.66 -12.67
C PHE A 416 -11.35 2.72 -13.52
N PHE A 417 -10.94 1.59 -14.08
CA PHE A 417 -9.79 1.52 -14.99
C PHE A 417 -10.09 2.21 -16.32
N ALA A 418 -11.28 2.06 -16.88
CA ALA A 418 -11.68 2.70 -18.14
C ALA A 418 -11.76 4.23 -18.01
N VAL A 419 -12.31 4.75 -16.89
CA VAL A 419 -12.33 6.18 -16.60
C VAL A 419 -10.91 6.72 -16.48
N SER A 420 -10.04 6.05 -15.72
CA SER A 420 -8.63 6.43 -15.58
C SER A 420 -7.91 6.43 -16.93
N LEU A 421 -8.10 5.37 -17.73
CA LEU A 421 -7.53 5.25 -19.08
C LEU A 421 -7.93 6.42 -19.98
N GLY A 422 -9.23 6.76 -20.00
CA GLY A 422 -9.74 7.89 -20.78
C GLY A 422 -9.12 9.24 -20.37
N ILE A 423 -8.96 9.45 -19.05
CA ILE A 423 -8.33 10.68 -18.53
C ILE A 423 -6.83 10.72 -18.92
N LEU A 424 -6.07 9.62 -18.75
CA LEU A 424 -4.66 9.56 -19.12
C LEU A 424 -4.45 9.76 -20.63
N LEU A 425 -5.27 9.16 -21.48
CA LEU A 425 -5.23 9.39 -22.91
C LEU A 425 -5.50 10.87 -23.25
N SER A 426 -6.40 11.54 -22.53
CA SER A 426 -6.64 12.98 -22.71
C SER A 426 -5.43 13.84 -22.38
N ILE A 427 -4.60 13.43 -21.40
CA ILE A 427 -3.33 14.10 -21.07
C ILE A 427 -2.35 13.91 -22.23
N HIS A 428 -2.18 12.68 -22.69
CA HIS A 428 -1.27 12.35 -23.80
C HIS A 428 -1.58 13.16 -25.06
N LEU A 429 -2.85 13.16 -25.51
CA LEU A 429 -3.27 13.88 -26.71
C LEU A 429 -3.05 15.39 -26.61
N ARG A 430 -3.21 16.00 -25.44
CA ARG A 430 -2.94 17.43 -25.25
C ARG A 430 -1.46 17.74 -25.31
N THR A 431 -0.62 16.94 -24.65
CA THR A 431 0.84 17.14 -24.67
C THR A 431 1.38 17.02 -26.09
N THR A 432 0.91 16.02 -26.86
CA THR A 432 1.30 15.85 -28.27
C THR A 432 0.86 17.02 -29.14
N ARG A 433 -0.37 17.54 -28.97
CA ARG A 433 -0.84 18.72 -29.71
C ARG A 433 -0.03 19.99 -29.37
N GLN A 434 0.39 20.16 -28.14
CA GLN A 434 1.21 21.31 -27.73
C GLN A 434 2.63 21.24 -28.33
N SER A 435 3.22 20.04 -28.41
CA SER A 435 4.53 19.85 -29.05
C SER A 435 4.53 20.00 -30.58
N LEU A 436 3.38 19.77 -31.21
CA LEU A 436 3.21 19.98 -32.69
C LEU A 436 2.90 21.44 -33.03
N ALA A 437 2.48 22.25 -32.07
CA ALA A 437 2.15 23.67 -32.27
C ALA A 437 3.32 24.62 -31.96
N GLN A 438 4.42 24.09 -31.42
CA GLN A 438 5.72 24.77 -31.22
C GLN A 438 6.69 24.44 -32.35
#